data_394dd5235cf140009ecbf79821947491
#
_entry.id   394dd5235cf140009ecbf79821947491
#
_cell.length_a   1.000
_cell.length_b   1.000
_cell.length_c   1.000
_cell.angle_alpha   90.00
_cell.angle_beta   90.00
_cell.angle_gamma   90.00
#
_symmetry.space_group_name_H-M   'P 1'
#
loop_
_entity.id
_entity.type
_entity.pdbx_description
1 polymer ?
#
loop_
_entity_poly.entity_id
_entity_poly.type
_entity_poly.pdbx_seq_one_letter_code
_entity_poly.pdbx_strand_id
1 'polypeptide(L)'
;MAIVVDTSVLIDHLRGEDAAREALRGATLDGERLVASVLTKVEVLAGMRTAEEDATRRLMDSLDWIEVDEDLAERAGALANRFLRSHPGIDPVDYVIAATVERLDARLWTRNVRHFPMFPELAAPY
;
A
#
# COMPACT_ATOMS: atom_id res chain seq x y z
N MET A 1 -12.11 -3.34 10.15
CA MET A 1 -10.63 -3.29 10.23
C MET A 1 -10.07 -2.60 8.99
N ALA A 2 -8.98 -1.88 9.13
CA ALA A 2 -8.36 -1.21 7.99
C ALA A 2 -7.42 -2.15 7.24
N ILE A 3 -7.37 -1.97 5.93
CA ILE A 3 -6.40 -2.63 5.05
C ILE A 3 -5.59 -1.52 4.39
N VAL A 4 -4.28 -1.52 4.60
CA VAL A 4 -3.36 -0.64 3.89
C VAL A 4 -3.06 -1.29 2.55
N VAL A 5 -3.36 -0.59 1.46
CA VAL A 5 -3.17 -1.11 0.10
C VAL A 5 -1.91 -0.50 -0.49
N ASP A 6 -0.97 -1.36 -0.84
CA ASP A 6 0.28 -0.95 -1.49
C ASP A 6 0.05 -0.62 -2.97
N THR A 7 0.94 0.17 -3.52
CA THR A 7 0.92 0.58 -4.92
C THR A 7 0.78 -0.59 -5.89
N SER A 8 1.45 -1.72 -5.61
CA SER A 8 1.42 -2.90 -6.50
C SER A 8 0.01 -3.41 -6.75
N VAL A 9 -0.84 -3.43 -5.72
CA VAL A 9 -2.23 -3.89 -5.83
C VAL A 9 -3.08 -2.90 -6.62
N LEU A 10 -2.88 -1.60 -6.37
CA LEU A 10 -3.62 -0.56 -7.10
C LEU A 10 -3.26 -0.54 -8.59
N ILE A 11 -1.99 -0.71 -8.91
CA ILE A 11 -1.53 -0.80 -10.30
C ILE A 11 -2.15 -2.04 -10.98
N ASP A 12 -2.15 -3.20 -10.32
CA ASP A 12 -2.78 -4.40 -10.86
C ASP A 12 -4.26 -4.16 -11.17
N HIS A 13 -4.99 -3.51 -10.25
CA HIS A 13 -6.39 -3.15 -10.47
C HIS A 13 -6.55 -2.28 -11.73
N LEU A 14 -5.71 -1.26 -11.88
CA LEU A 14 -5.78 -0.33 -13.01
C LEU A 14 -5.38 -1.00 -14.33
N ARG A 15 -4.52 -2.01 -14.30
CA ARG A 15 -4.12 -2.77 -15.49
C ARG A 15 -5.12 -3.88 -15.87
N GLY A 16 -6.21 -4.01 -15.13
CA GLY A 16 -7.26 -4.98 -15.45
C GLY A 16 -7.03 -6.37 -14.88
N GLU A 17 -6.20 -6.50 -13.86
CA GLU A 17 -5.98 -7.77 -13.17
C GLU A 17 -7.25 -8.13 -12.39
N ASP A 18 -7.95 -9.19 -12.82
CA ASP A 18 -9.24 -9.56 -12.24
C ASP A 18 -9.12 -9.92 -10.76
N ALA A 19 -8.05 -10.61 -10.38
CA ALA A 19 -7.85 -10.99 -8.98
C ALA A 19 -7.74 -9.77 -8.07
N ALA A 20 -7.05 -8.71 -8.51
CA ALA A 20 -6.93 -7.46 -7.76
C ALA A 20 -8.28 -6.77 -7.63
N ARG A 21 -9.03 -6.70 -8.72
CA ARG A 21 -10.37 -6.10 -8.74
C ARG A 21 -11.33 -6.82 -7.80
N GLU A 22 -11.31 -8.15 -7.84
CA GLU A 22 -12.15 -8.96 -6.97
C GLU A 22 -11.79 -8.81 -5.50
N ALA A 23 -10.49 -8.78 -5.18
CA ALA A 23 -10.03 -8.60 -3.81
C ALA A 23 -10.50 -7.25 -3.23
N LEU A 24 -10.29 -6.16 -3.96
CA LEU A 24 -10.69 -4.82 -3.52
C LEU A 24 -12.21 -4.70 -3.39
N ARG A 25 -12.94 -5.25 -4.35
CA ARG A 25 -14.40 -5.27 -4.31
C ARG A 25 -14.92 -6.06 -3.13
N GLY A 26 -14.37 -7.25 -2.90
CA GLY A 26 -14.76 -8.11 -1.78
C GLY A 26 -14.53 -7.43 -0.44
N ALA A 27 -13.39 -6.79 -0.26
CA ALA A 27 -13.10 -6.06 0.96
C ALA A 27 -14.09 -4.90 1.19
N THR A 28 -14.42 -4.17 0.14
CA THR A 28 -15.41 -3.09 0.22
C THR A 28 -16.78 -3.62 0.62
N LEU A 29 -17.21 -4.73 0.01
CA LEU A 29 -18.49 -5.36 0.34
C LEU A 29 -18.52 -5.90 1.77
N ASP A 30 -17.38 -6.33 2.29
CA ASP A 30 -17.25 -6.81 3.66
C ASP A 30 -17.18 -5.67 4.70
N GLY A 31 -17.25 -4.43 4.25
CA GLY A 31 -17.19 -3.27 5.14
C GLY A 31 -15.80 -2.93 5.63
N GLU A 32 -14.75 -3.47 5.00
CA GLU A 32 -13.38 -3.15 5.34
C GLU A 32 -13.03 -1.72 4.88
N ARG A 33 -12.23 -1.03 5.69
CA ARG A 33 -11.74 0.30 5.35
C ARG A 33 -10.46 0.18 4.53
N LEU A 34 -10.49 0.62 3.28
CA LEU A 34 -9.31 0.62 2.42
C LEU A 34 -8.57 1.94 2.57
N VAL A 35 -7.33 1.87 2.98
CA VAL A 35 -6.48 3.05 3.18
C VAL A 35 -5.19 2.92 2.38
N ALA A 36 -4.58 4.05 2.07
CA ALA A 36 -3.28 4.07 1.39
C ALA A 36 -2.47 5.28 1.84
N SER A 37 -1.16 5.16 1.81
CA SER A 37 -0.27 6.29 2.06
C SER A 37 -0.37 7.32 0.93
N VAL A 38 -0.25 8.60 1.25
CA VAL A 38 -0.15 9.65 0.23
C VAL A 38 1.06 9.44 -0.69
N LEU A 39 2.08 8.72 -0.25
CA LEU A 39 3.21 8.34 -1.11
C LEU A 39 2.80 7.35 -2.18
N THR A 40 1.86 6.47 -1.88
CA THR A 40 1.27 5.58 -2.87
C THR A 40 0.53 6.38 -3.95
N LYS A 41 -0.13 7.47 -3.56
CA LYS A 41 -0.76 8.38 -4.53
C LYS A 41 0.26 8.91 -5.55
N VAL A 42 1.43 9.31 -5.08
CA VAL A 42 2.51 9.78 -5.96
C VAL A 42 2.89 8.70 -6.97
N GLU A 43 3.08 7.48 -6.51
CA GLU A 43 3.48 6.37 -7.37
C GLU A 43 2.42 6.01 -8.40
N VAL A 44 1.15 5.97 -7.99
CA VAL A 44 0.04 5.66 -8.88
C VAL A 44 -0.09 6.74 -9.97
N LEU A 45 -0.05 8.01 -9.58
CA LEU A 45 -0.15 9.11 -10.54
C LEU A 45 1.05 9.17 -11.48
N ALA A 46 2.25 8.88 -10.97
CA ALA A 46 3.46 8.87 -11.79
C ALA A 46 3.39 7.84 -12.91
N GLY A 47 2.77 6.69 -12.67
CA GLY A 47 2.62 5.63 -13.65
C GLY A 47 1.32 5.67 -14.47
N MET A 48 0.46 6.65 -14.23
CA MET A 48 -0.85 6.75 -14.89
C MET A 48 -0.71 6.99 -16.39
N ARG A 49 -1.42 6.20 -17.19
CA ARG A 49 -1.56 6.40 -18.63
C ARG A 49 -2.76 7.30 -18.89
N THR A 50 -2.72 8.06 -19.99
CA THR A 50 -3.80 8.99 -20.36
C THR A 50 -5.17 8.31 -20.40
N ALA A 51 -5.24 7.10 -20.97
CA ALA A 51 -6.49 6.35 -21.07
C ALA A 51 -7.02 5.85 -19.71
N GLU A 52 -6.20 5.91 -18.66
CA GLU A 52 -6.53 5.43 -17.32
C GLU A 52 -7.00 6.53 -16.38
N GLU A 53 -7.03 7.77 -16.83
CA GLU A 53 -7.27 8.91 -15.94
C GLU A 53 -8.57 8.79 -15.15
N ASP A 54 -9.69 8.51 -15.82
CA ASP A 54 -10.98 8.41 -15.14
C ASP A 54 -11.02 7.24 -14.16
N ALA A 55 -10.51 6.08 -14.55
CA ALA A 55 -10.45 4.90 -13.68
C ALA A 55 -9.55 5.16 -12.47
N THR A 56 -8.42 5.83 -12.67
CA THR A 56 -7.50 6.19 -11.60
C THR A 56 -8.16 7.12 -10.60
N ARG A 57 -8.86 8.16 -11.08
CA ARG A 57 -9.58 9.09 -10.21
C ARG A 57 -10.65 8.39 -9.37
N ARG A 58 -11.44 7.51 -9.99
CA ARG A 58 -12.45 6.74 -9.26
C ARG A 58 -11.83 5.86 -8.18
N LEU A 59 -10.72 5.18 -8.50
CA LEU A 59 -10.02 4.34 -7.55
C LEU A 59 -9.52 5.18 -6.37
N MET A 60 -8.89 6.32 -6.66
CA MET A 60 -8.35 7.20 -5.62
C MET A 60 -9.43 7.76 -4.70
N ASP A 61 -10.61 8.06 -5.26
CA ASP A 61 -11.74 8.57 -4.48
C ASP A 61 -12.32 7.50 -3.55
N SER A 62 -12.07 6.23 -3.80
CA SER A 62 -12.57 5.12 -2.98
C SER A 62 -11.67 4.79 -1.79
N LEU A 63 -10.51 5.42 -1.68
CA LEU A 63 -9.52 5.14 -0.65
C LEU A 63 -9.45 6.27 0.36
N ASP A 64 -9.17 5.92 1.62
CA ASP A 64 -8.81 6.91 2.63
C ASP A 64 -7.30 7.10 2.60
N TRP A 65 -6.85 8.33 2.45
CA TRP A 65 -5.43 8.66 2.33
C TRP A 65 -4.83 9.01 3.68
N ILE A 66 -3.68 8.42 3.98
CA ILE A 66 -2.97 8.63 5.23
C ILE A 66 -1.76 9.50 4.94
N GLU A 67 -1.72 10.67 5.57
CA GLU A 67 -0.60 11.59 5.41
C GLU A 67 0.63 11.08 6.15
N VAL A 68 1.81 11.44 5.64
CA VAL A 68 3.08 11.12 6.30
C VAL A 68 3.42 12.29 7.22
N ASP A 69 3.15 12.11 8.50
CA ASP A 69 3.51 13.08 9.52
C ASP A 69 4.87 12.73 10.14
N GLU A 70 5.32 13.55 11.07
CA GLU A 70 6.61 13.35 11.73
C GLU A 70 6.67 12.02 12.47
N ASP A 71 5.60 11.61 13.13
CA ASP A 71 5.54 10.32 13.83
C ASP A 71 5.74 9.15 12.87
N LEU A 72 5.05 9.15 11.73
CA LEU A 72 5.24 8.11 10.72
C LEU A 72 6.65 8.11 10.16
N ALA A 73 7.24 9.27 9.93
CA ALA A 73 8.62 9.38 9.46
C ALA A 73 9.60 8.77 10.46
N GLU A 74 9.42 9.04 11.74
CA GLU A 74 10.27 8.47 12.78
C GLU A 74 10.11 6.94 12.88
N ARG A 75 8.89 6.44 12.82
CA ARG A 75 8.62 4.99 12.83
C ARG A 75 9.23 4.31 11.62
N ALA A 76 9.08 4.90 10.44
CA ALA A 76 9.65 4.37 9.21
C ALA A 76 11.18 4.36 9.27
N GLY A 77 11.78 5.42 9.80
CA GLY A 77 13.23 5.49 10.00
C GLY A 77 13.76 4.42 10.95
N ALA A 78 13.02 4.15 12.02
CA ALA A 78 13.40 3.08 12.97
C ALA A 78 13.35 1.70 12.32
N LEU A 79 12.31 1.44 11.48
CA LEU A 79 12.23 0.19 10.72
C LEU A 79 13.38 0.07 9.72
N ALA A 80 13.67 1.12 8.99
CA ALA A 80 14.77 1.15 8.02
C ALA A 80 16.11 0.87 8.73
N ASN A 81 16.32 1.46 9.89
CA ASN A 81 17.54 1.23 10.67
C ASN A 81 17.73 -0.24 11.02
N ARG A 82 16.64 -0.96 11.30
CA ARG A 82 16.69 -2.39 11.65
C ARG A 82 16.94 -3.30 10.46
N PHE A 83 16.41 -2.97 9.28
CA PHE A 83 16.36 -3.90 8.15
C PHE A 83 17.22 -3.51 6.95
N LEU A 84 17.68 -2.26 6.86
CA LEU A 84 18.36 -1.77 5.67
C LEU A 84 19.59 -2.59 5.27
N ARG A 85 20.38 -3.04 6.25
CA ARG A 85 21.62 -3.78 5.98
C ARG A 85 21.38 -5.22 5.57
N SER A 86 20.39 -5.88 6.19
CA SER A 86 20.05 -7.28 5.91
C SER A 86 19.15 -7.43 4.69
N HIS A 87 18.41 -6.40 4.34
CA HIS A 87 17.44 -6.41 3.24
C HIS A 87 17.63 -5.20 2.32
N PRO A 88 18.75 -5.17 1.57
CA PRO A 88 18.96 -4.08 0.61
C PRO A 88 17.90 -4.11 -0.48
N GLY A 89 17.55 -2.95 -1.02
CA GLY A 89 16.56 -2.85 -2.08
C GLY A 89 15.16 -2.47 -1.61
N ILE A 90 14.93 -2.38 -0.30
CA ILE A 90 13.68 -1.84 0.23
C ILE A 90 13.82 -0.32 0.24
N ASP A 91 12.89 0.39 -0.41
CA ASP A 91 12.98 1.83 -0.47
C ASP A 91 12.23 2.52 0.68
N PRO A 92 12.45 3.84 0.89
CA PRO A 92 11.80 4.58 1.97
C PRO A 92 10.27 4.51 1.95
N VAL A 93 9.65 4.44 0.77
CA VAL A 93 8.18 4.35 0.64
C VAL A 93 7.67 3.07 1.31
N ASP A 94 8.36 1.94 1.12
CA ASP A 94 7.97 0.67 1.74
C ASP A 94 8.03 0.76 3.27
N TYR A 95 9.05 1.42 3.82
CA TYR A 95 9.14 1.60 5.26
C TYR A 95 8.04 2.51 5.80
N VAL A 96 7.64 3.53 5.05
CA VAL A 96 6.51 4.38 5.43
C VAL A 96 5.20 3.60 5.41
N ILE A 97 5.01 2.76 4.40
CA ILE A 97 3.84 1.87 4.32
C ILE A 97 3.81 0.93 5.52
N ALA A 98 4.95 0.30 5.86
CA ALA A 98 5.05 -0.58 7.02
C ALA A 98 4.72 0.15 8.33
N ALA A 99 5.24 1.36 8.50
CA ALA A 99 4.95 2.18 9.68
C ALA A 99 3.45 2.53 9.76
N THR A 100 2.82 2.79 8.63
CA THR A 100 1.39 3.07 8.57
C THR A 100 0.57 1.85 9.01
N VAL A 101 0.96 0.64 8.55
CA VAL A 101 0.33 -0.62 8.96
C VAL A 101 0.41 -0.79 10.48
N GLU A 102 1.59 -0.58 11.05
CA GLU A 102 1.77 -0.72 12.50
C GLU A 102 0.95 0.29 13.28
N ARG A 103 0.98 1.56 12.89
CA ARG A 103 0.26 2.62 13.61
C ARG A 103 -1.25 2.40 13.58
N LEU A 104 -1.80 1.91 12.48
CA LEU A 104 -3.23 1.68 12.34
C LEU A 104 -3.66 0.29 12.84
N ASP A 105 -2.72 -0.55 13.22
CA ASP A 105 -2.99 -1.96 13.53
C ASP A 105 -3.80 -2.61 12.39
N ALA A 106 -3.37 -2.35 11.17
CA ALA A 106 -4.06 -2.75 9.96
C ALA A 106 -3.44 -4.00 9.34
N ARG A 107 -4.16 -4.58 8.37
CA ARG A 107 -3.57 -5.58 7.48
C ARG A 107 -2.89 -4.85 6.32
N LEU A 108 -1.92 -5.52 5.71
CA LEU A 108 -1.23 -5.01 4.52
C LEU A 108 -1.56 -5.88 3.31
N TRP A 109 -1.96 -5.24 2.22
CA TRP A 109 -2.11 -5.88 0.91
C TRP A 109 -1.02 -5.39 -0.03
N THR A 110 -0.11 -6.29 -0.40
CA THR A 110 0.99 -6.03 -1.32
C THR A 110 1.32 -7.29 -2.12
N ARG A 111 1.81 -7.11 -3.34
CA ARG A 111 2.40 -8.20 -4.13
C ARG A 111 3.91 -8.32 -3.86
N ASN A 112 4.51 -7.30 -3.25
CA ASN A 112 5.94 -7.24 -2.97
C ASN A 112 6.24 -7.68 -1.54
N VAL A 113 5.79 -8.88 -1.18
CA VAL A 113 5.91 -9.41 0.19
C VAL A 113 7.34 -9.36 0.72
N ARG A 114 8.33 -9.57 -0.15
CA ARG A 114 9.75 -9.55 0.24
C ARG A 114 10.25 -8.19 0.71
N HIS A 115 9.55 -7.11 0.38
CA HIS A 115 9.91 -5.77 0.82
C HIS A 115 9.45 -5.48 2.26
N PHE A 116 8.76 -6.43 2.89
CA PHE A 116 8.18 -6.23 4.22
C PHE A 116 8.62 -7.33 5.19
N PRO A 117 9.97 -7.45 5.44
CA PRO A 117 10.49 -8.49 6.34
C PRO A 117 10.05 -8.32 7.79
N MET A 118 9.56 -7.12 8.16
CA MET A 118 9.02 -6.85 9.49
C MET A 118 7.67 -7.57 9.73
N PHE A 119 7.05 -8.11 8.69
CA PHE A 119 5.79 -8.86 8.77
C PHE A 119 6.01 -10.29 8.28
N PRO A 120 6.56 -11.18 9.13
CA PRO A 120 6.98 -12.51 8.67
C PRO A 120 5.84 -13.43 8.21
N GLU A 121 4.61 -13.15 8.62
CA GLU A 121 3.44 -13.93 8.22
C GLU A 121 2.68 -13.34 7.03
N LEU A 122 3.20 -12.27 6.46
CA LEU A 122 2.55 -11.58 5.35
C LEU A 122 2.47 -12.50 4.12
N ALA A 123 1.29 -12.54 3.51
CA ALA A 123 1.06 -13.21 2.24
C ALA A 123 0.41 -12.25 1.26
N ALA A 124 0.62 -12.49 -0.03
CA ALA A 124 -0.03 -11.70 -1.06
C ALA A 124 -1.55 -11.90 -0.99
N PRO A 125 -2.36 -10.86 -1.29
CA PRO A 125 -3.82 -10.94 -1.14
C PRO A 125 -4.51 -11.77 -2.23
N TYR A 126 -3.77 -12.08 -3.31
CA TYR A 126 -4.30 -12.90 -4.40
C TYR A 126 -3.20 -13.57 -5.22
#